data_2ee8a269c1b5813a9f74e7e3a6175f4e
#
_entry.id   2ee8a269c1b5813a9f74e7e3a6175f4e
#
_cell.length_a   1.000
_cell.length_b   1.000
_cell.length_c   1.000
_cell.angle_alpha   90.00
_cell.angle_beta   90.00
_cell.angle_gamma   90.00
#
_symmetry.space_group_name_H-M   'P 1'
#
loop_
_entity.id
_entity.type
_entity.pdbx_description
1 polymer ?
#
loop_
_entity_poly.entity_id
_entity_poly.type
_entity_poly.pdbx_seq_one_letter_code
_entity_poly.pdbx_strand_id
1 'polypeptide(L)'
;MTFQSFLEKVIFHQLSDRRLVVILDNAKYHHANFLKPFLRCHRKQLKLEFLPAYSPELNPIERVWKLTRRLCTHNRYFSRLADLLDAVSGQLTFWKEPNDTLLRLCCII
;
A
#
# COMPACT_ATOMS: atom_id res chain seq x y z
N MET A 1 -5.82 13.47 -4.58
CA MET A 1 -4.71 13.28 -3.61
C MET A 1 -3.40 13.10 -4.37
N THR A 2 -2.40 13.91 -4.05
CA THR A 2 -1.07 13.75 -4.63
C THR A 2 -0.29 12.65 -3.90
N PHE A 3 0.74 12.13 -4.56
CA PHE A 3 1.62 11.15 -3.93
C PHE A 3 2.31 11.73 -2.69
N GLN A 4 2.73 12.99 -2.74
CA GLN A 4 3.32 13.66 -1.57
C GLN A 4 2.33 13.73 -0.41
N SER A 5 1.07 14.08 -0.67
CA SER A 5 0.02 14.09 0.36
C SER A 5 -0.16 12.73 1.00
N PHE A 6 -0.11 11.68 0.20
CA PHE A 6 -0.18 10.31 0.72
C PHE A 6 1.00 10.01 1.64
N LEU A 7 2.22 10.37 1.23
CA LEU A 7 3.41 10.13 2.06
C LEU A 7 3.35 10.93 3.37
N GLU A 8 2.84 12.15 3.34
CA GLU A 8 2.67 12.97 4.55
C GLU A 8 1.73 12.28 5.55
N LYS A 9 0.63 11.73 5.07
CA LYS A 9 -0.31 10.99 5.93
C LYS A 9 0.33 9.73 6.52
N VAL A 10 1.10 9.01 5.74
CA VAL A 10 1.78 7.80 6.19
C VAL A 10 2.78 8.14 7.30
N ILE A 11 3.56 9.20 7.13
CA ILE A 11 4.52 9.65 8.14
C ILE A 11 3.80 10.07 9.42
N PHE A 12 2.68 10.80 9.29
CA PHE A 12 1.92 11.28 10.44
C PHE A 12 1.43 10.13 11.34
N HIS A 13 1.05 9.00 10.75
CA HIS A 13 0.57 7.83 11.50
C HIS A 13 1.68 6.90 11.95
N GLN A 14 2.93 7.20 11.62
CA GLN A 14 4.07 6.37 11.96
C GLN A 14 4.52 6.63 13.40
N LEU A 15 5.01 5.57 14.07
CA LEU A 15 5.67 5.72 15.35
C LEU A 15 6.99 6.48 15.17
N SER A 16 7.24 7.47 16.04
CA SER A 16 8.34 8.42 15.87
C SER A 16 9.74 7.81 15.96
N ASP A 17 9.88 6.65 16.57
CA ASP A 17 11.16 5.96 16.79
C ASP A 17 11.51 5.00 15.64
N ARG A 18 10.68 4.88 14.61
CA ARG A 18 10.88 3.92 13.53
C ARG A 18 11.01 4.62 12.19
N ARG A 19 11.86 4.05 11.35
CA ARG A 19 11.97 4.47 9.97
C ARG A 19 11.06 3.61 9.12
N LEU A 20 10.24 4.25 8.30
CA LEU A 20 9.32 3.56 7.38
C LEU A 20 10.00 3.36 6.04
N VAL A 21 9.97 2.14 5.53
CA VAL A 21 10.40 1.83 4.16
C VAL A 21 9.16 1.54 3.34
N VAL A 22 8.93 2.31 2.29
CA VAL A 22 7.78 2.14 1.40
C VAL A 22 8.27 1.51 0.10
N ILE A 23 7.74 0.33 -0.20
CA ILE A 23 8.05 -0.40 -1.43
C ILE A 23 7.04 0.02 -2.50
N LEU A 24 7.54 0.47 -3.64
CA LEU A 24 6.73 1.05 -4.70
C LEU A 24 7.03 0.39 -6.04
N ASP A 25 6.04 0.39 -6.92
CA ASP A 25 6.31 0.10 -8.32
C ASP A 25 7.13 1.23 -8.95
N ASN A 26 7.57 1.04 -10.19
CA ASN A 26 8.46 2.00 -10.84
C ASN A 26 7.66 3.03 -11.68
N ALA A 27 6.54 3.52 -11.18
CA ALA A 27 5.74 4.53 -11.85
C ALA A 27 6.47 5.87 -11.87
N LYS A 28 6.37 6.61 -12.98
CA LYS A 28 7.08 7.87 -13.16
C LYS A 28 6.76 8.91 -12.10
N TYR A 29 5.53 8.99 -11.65
CA TYR A 29 5.14 9.99 -10.65
C TYR A 29 5.80 9.74 -9.29
N HIS A 30 6.25 8.51 -9.00
CA HIS A 30 7.00 8.22 -7.79
C HIS A 30 8.42 8.81 -7.82
N HIS A 31 8.92 9.12 -9.02
CA HIS A 31 10.26 9.69 -9.22
C HIS A 31 10.24 11.19 -9.51
N ALA A 32 9.11 11.87 -9.33
CA ALA A 32 8.98 13.28 -9.68
C ALA A 32 10.00 14.13 -8.93
N ASN A 33 10.64 15.05 -9.65
CA ASN A 33 11.71 15.88 -9.08
C ASN A 33 11.23 16.76 -7.92
N PHE A 34 9.96 17.18 -7.93
CA PHE A 34 9.42 18.02 -6.85
C PHE A 34 9.34 17.29 -5.51
N LEU A 35 9.43 15.95 -5.50
CA LEU A 35 9.44 15.15 -4.28
C LEU A 35 10.81 15.17 -3.58
N LYS A 36 11.86 15.49 -4.28
CA LYS A 36 13.23 15.43 -3.73
C LYS A 36 13.42 16.27 -2.46
N PRO A 37 12.95 17.52 -2.38
CA PRO A 37 13.06 18.28 -1.14
C PRO A 37 12.31 17.65 0.02
N PHE A 38 11.11 17.14 -0.24
CA PHE A 38 10.30 16.45 0.77
C PHE A 38 11.02 15.20 1.30
N LEU A 39 11.52 14.36 0.41
CA LEU A 39 12.22 13.13 0.79
C LEU A 39 13.52 13.43 1.56
N ARG A 40 14.20 14.49 1.19
CA ARG A 40 15.41 14.92 1.88
C ARG A 40 15.12 15.38 3.30
N CYS A 41 14.03 16.13 3.50
CA CYS A 41 13.61 16.57 4.83
C CYS A 41 13.22 15.41 5.74
N HIS A 42 12.65 14.35 5.19
CA HIS A 42 12.09 13.23 5.94
C HIS A 42 12.93 11.96 5.86
N ARG A 43 14.19 12.06 5.45
CA ARG A 43 15.05 10.89 5.22
C ARG A 43 15.25 10.00 6.45
N LYS A 44 15.13 10.55 7.64
CA LYS A 44 15.25 9.78 8.88
C LYS A 44 13.99 9.00 9.23
N GLN A 45 12.86 9.38 8.65
CA GLN A 45 11.56 8.78 8.92
C GLN A 45 11.07 7.90 7.78
N LEU A 46 11.52 8.16 6.57
CA LEU A 46 10.97 7.57 5.36
C LEU A 46 12.06 7.23 4.36
N LYS A 47 11.97 6.04 3.79
CA LYS A 47 12.78 5.64 2.65
C LYS A 47 11.85 5.01 1.60
N LEU A 48 12.04 5.38 0.33
CA LEU A 48 11.34 4.76 -0.79
C LEU A 48 12.26 3.72 -1.45
N GLU A 49 11.73 2.53 -1.64
CA GLU A 49 12.40 1.47 -2.39
C GLU A 49 11.56 1.14 -3.61
N PHE A 50 12.19 1.18 -4.78
CA PHE A 50 11.50 0.94 -6.05
C PHE A 50 11.76 -0.47 -6.55
N LEU A 51 10.70 -1.14 -7.00
CA LEU A 51 10.82 -2.43 -7.62
C LEU A 51 11.41 -2.30 -9.03
N PRO A 52 12.04 -3.36 -9.55
CA PRO A 52 12.49 -3.37 -10.95
C PRO A 52 11.33 -3.09 -11.90
N ALA A 53 11.64 -2.49 -13.05
CA ALA A 53 10.65 -2.23 -14.08
C ALA A 53 9.99 -3.54 -14.53
N TYR A 54 8.68 -3.48 -14.80
CA TYR A 54 7.89 -4.61 -15.31
C TYR A 54 7.90 -5.85 -14.39
N SER A 55 7.98 -5.64 -13.08
CA SER A 55 8.03 -6.75 -12.12
C SER A 55 6.93 -6.64 -11.05
N PRO A 56 5.64 -6.57 -11.43
CA PRO A 56 4.56 -6.44 -10.46
C PRO A 56 4.45 -7.63 -9.51
N GLU A 57 4.91 -8.82 -9.94
CA GLU A 57 4.87 -10.02 -9.11
C GLU A 57 5.76 -9.91 -7.88
N LEU A 58 6.71 -9.00 -7.87
CA LEU A 58 7.58 -8.75 -6.72
C LEU A 58 6.94 -7.81 -5.70
N ASN A 59 5.81 -7.17 -6.04
CA ASN A 59 5.13 -6.26 -5.13
C ASN A 59 4.10 -7.02 -4.30
N PRO A 60 4.31 -7.15 -2.97
CA PRO A 60 3.37 -7.90 -2.13
C PRO A 60 1.94 -7.38 -2.18
N ILE A 61 1.74 -6.08 -2.42
CA ILE A 61 0.41 -5.49 -2.47
C ILE A 61 -0.45 -6.07 -3.60
N GLU A 62 0.17 -6.51 -4.69
CA GLU A 62 -0.58 -7.14 -5.79
C GLU A 62 -1.24 -8.44 -5.33
N ARG A 63 -0.58 -9.19 -4.46
CA ARG A 63 -1.15 -10.41 -3.87
C ARG A 63 -2.31 -10.09 -2.94
N VAL A 64 -2.19 -9.01 -2.17
CA VAL A 64 -3.25 -8.54 -1.28
C VAL A 64 -4.48 -8.11 -2.09
N TRP A 65 -4.28 -7.37 -3.20
CA TRP A 65 -5.36 -6.98 -4.09
C TRP A 65 -6.08 -8.19 -4.69
N LYS A 66 -5.32 -9.18 -5.13
CA LYS A 66 -5.88 -10.40 -5.69
C LYS A 66 -6.73 -11.16 -4.66
N LEU A 67 -6.23 -11.28 -3.44
CA LEU A 67 -6.97 -11.92 -2.36
C LEU A 67 -8.22 -11.12 -1.99
N THR A 68 -8.12 -9.79 -1.91
CA THR A 68 -9.26 -8.94 -1.62
C THR A 68 -10.36 -9.12 -2.66
N ARG A 69 -10.01 -9.14 -3.94
CA ARG A 69 -11.00 -9.40 -5.00
C ARG A 69 -11.66 -10.74 -4.84
N ARG A 70 -10.91 -11.79 -4.53
CA ARG A 70 -11.44 -13.14 -4.35
C ARG A 70 -12.41 -13.22 -3.17
N LEU A 71 -12.07 -12.58 -2.05
CA LEU A 71 -12.87 -12.68 -0.83
C LEU A 71 -14.09 -11.74 -0.86
N CYS A 72 -13.98 -10.58 -1.48
CA CYS A 72 -15.00 -9.54 -1.37
C CYS A 72 -15.89 -9.42 -2.60
N THR A 73 -15.34 -9.60 -3.81
CA THR A 73 -16.06 -9.22 -5.03
C THR A 73 -16.27 -10.36 -6.03
N HIS A 74 -15.48 -11.42 -5.97
CA HIS A 74 -15.55 -12.50 -6.94
C HIS A 74 -16.90 -13.23 -6.87
N ASN A 75 -17.59 -13.33 -8.01
CA ASN A 75 -18.91 -13.97 -8.12
C ASN A 75 -19.97 -13.36 -7.20
N ARG A 76 -19.83 -12.09 -6.84
CA ARG A 76 -20.80 -11.37 -6.01
C ARG A 76 -21.35 -10.17 -6.76
N TYR A 77 -22.66 -9.99 -6.69
CA TYR A 77 -23.33 -8.82 -7.24
C TYR A 77 -23.62 -7.83 -6.12
N PHE A 78 -23.32 -6.57 -6.37
CA PHE A 78 -23.65 -5.47 -5.46
C PHE A 78 -24.57 -4.50 -6.19
N SER A 79 -25.78 -4.30 -5.65
CA SER A 79 -26.76 -3.40 -6.27
C SER A 79 -26.37 -1.93 -6.15
N ARG A 80 -25.52 -1.59 -5.17
CA ARG A 80 -25.05 -0.22 -4.94
C ARG A 80 -23.54 -0.23 -4.71
N LEU A 81 -22.88 0.86 -5.17
CA LEU A 81 -21.47 1.05 -4.94
C LEU A 81 -21.13 1.07 -3.43
N ALA A 82 -22.02 1.64 -2.61
CA ALA A 82 -21.82 1.69 -1.17
C ALA A 82 -21.67 0.30 -0.56
N ASP A 83 -22.43 -0.68 -1.03
CA ASP A 83 -22.35 -2.05 -0.53
C ASP A 83 -21.01 -2.71 -0.89
N LEU A 84 -20.52 -2.45 -2.10
CA LEU A 84 -19.19 -2.91 -2.53
C LEU A 84 -18.09 -2.29 -1.66
N LEU A 85 -18.16 -1.00 -1.43
CA LEU A 85 -17.18 -0.28 -0.61
C LEU A 85 -17.20 -0.78 0.84
N ASP A 86 -18.37 -1.07 1.39
CA ASP A 86 -18.51 -1.61 2.73
C ASP A 86 -17.85 -2.99 2.86
N ALA A 87 -18.03 -3.86 1.86
CA ALA A 87 -17.43 -5.18 1.86
C ALA A 87 -15.90 -5.09 1.83
N VAL A 88 -15.35 -4.24 0.96
CA VAL A 88 -13.89 -4.07 0.84
C VAL A 88 -13.33 -3.40 2.10
N SER A 89 -13.97 -2.35 2.59
CA SER A 89 -13.53 -1.64 3.79
C SER A 89 -13.56 -2.52 5.02
N GLY A 90 -14.57 -3.37 5.14
CA GLY A 90 -14.66 -4.34 6.24
C GLY A 90 -13.49 -5.32 6.24
N GLN A 91 -13.14 -5.83 5.05
CA GLN A 91 -12.00 -6.75 4.93
C GLN A 91 -10.68 -6.06 5.26
N LEU A 92 -10.48 -4.82 4.79
CA LEU A 92 -9.26 -4.07 5.09
C LEU A 92 -9.16 -3.73 6.57
N THR A 93 -10.28 -3.40 7.21
CA THR A 93 -10.31 -3.15 8.65
C THR A 93 -9.96 -4.40 9.45
N PHE A 94 -10.49 -5.56 9.04
CA PHE A 94 -10.15 -6.84 9.66
C PHE A 94 -8.64 -7.11 9.57
N TRP A 95 -8.00 -6.71 8.46
CA TRP A 95 -6.56 -6.94 8.25
C TRP A 95 -5.66 -5.90 8.91
N LYS A 96 -6.19 -4.90 9.61
CA LYS A 96 -5.35 -3.95 10.37
C LYS A 96 -4.62 -4.63 11.51
N GLU A 97 -5.21 -5.68 12.07
CA GLU A 97 -4.53 -6.48 13.09
C GLU A 97 -3.57 -7.46 12.43
N PRO A 98 -2.41 -7.73 13.05
CA PRO A 98 -1.48 -8.72 12.53
C PRO A 98 -2.15 -10.08 12.36
N ASN A 99 -1.93 -10.72 11.21
CA ASN A 99 -2.53 -12.03 10.95
C ASN A 99 -1.61 -12.87 10.07
N ASP A 100 -1.71 -14.19 10.23
CA ASP A 100 -0.86 -15.14 9.54
C ASP A 100 -1.13 -15.19 8.04
N THR A 101 -2.37 -14.95 7.62
CA THR A 101 -2.74 -14.97 6.20
C THR A 101 -1.93 -13.93 5.41
N LEU A 102 -1.93 -12.68 5.88
CA LEU A 102 -1.17 -11.63 5.21
C LEU A 102 0.33 -11.83 5.37
N LEU A 103 0.77 -12.31 6.53
CA LEU A 103 2.20 -12.58 6.75
C LEU A 103 2.73 -13.56 5.70
N ARG A 104 2.02 -14.68 5.47
CA ARG A 104 2.42 -15.67 4.48
C ARG A 104 2.30 -15.13 3.06
N LEU A 105 1.22 -14.40 2.77
CA LEU A 105 0.96 -13.88 1.44
C LEU A 105 2.01 -12.86 1.01
N CYS A 106 2.47 -12.03 1.94
CA CYS A 106 3.42 -10.95 1.65
C CYS A 106 4.89 -11.40 1.78
N CYS A 107 5.13 -12.61 2.21
CA CYS A 107 6.50 -13.15 2.29
C CYS A 107 7.05 -13.38 0.89
N ILE A 108 8.18 -12.74 0.59
CA ILE A 108 8.80 -12.79 -0.74
C ILE A 108 9.93 -13.84 -0.78
N ILE A 109 10.35 -14.29 0.36
CA ILE A 109 11.47 -15.23 0.50
C ILE A 109 10.96 -16.66 0.39
#